data_2e9a4f7ffe930f216febbfea0d435b08
#
_entry.id   2e9a4f7ffe930f216febbfea0d435b08
#
_cell.length_a   1.000
_cell.length_b   1.000
_cell.length_c   1.000
_cell.angle_alpha   90.00
_cell.angle_beta   90.00
_cell.angle_gamma   90.00
#
_symmetry.space_group_name_H-M   'P 1'
#
loop_
_entity.id
_entity.type
_entity.pdbx_description
1 polymer ?
#
loop_
_entity_poly.entity_id
_entity_poly.type
_entity_poly.pdbx_seq_one_letter_code
_entity_poly.pdbx_strand_id
1 'polypeptide(L)'
;MLFHALALHKRILDAVDDAGYSEATPIQEKTIPRILEGKDLIGLAQTGTGKTAAFTLPLLSELSQKTHELSTRGTRVLIIAPTRELVAQINQSIRTYGKYTNLRTAMVIGGASERHQIEKLESDVDIVIATPGRLMALMEAGHCRFGKLTHLILDEADRMLDMGFMPDIEVITANLPKRRQSLLFSATLPPQVERLARKALKDPVTIEVGSRSNPAETVKQFLYPVEQHLKADLLKHLLEDHQFFSVIAFVRTREDADDLSKELNGSGISAEAIHSDRSQNHRTRTLRDFKASKIRVLVATDIAARGLDIPDVTHVINFDFPQQSDDYIHRIGRTGRAGNEGCALSFVTSGDAERLKKLERHIGKTLAKRFAEGFDYNVPAPEQPKRARPQQRKPKRHSTDRFDKSGRSPAKKSASKSGKPDYRKRKRK
;
A
#
# COMPACT_ATOMS: atom_id res chain seq x y z
N MET A 1 12.05 27.06 -8.25
CA MET A 1 11.37 27.81 -9.36
C MET A 1 9.93 28.09 -8.94
N LEU A 2 9.40 29.31 -9.24
CA LEU A 2 7.98 29.62 -8.99
C LEU A 2 7.06 28.82 -9.93
N PHE A 3 5.89 28.41 -9.44
CA PHE A 3 4.89 27.68 -10.29
C PHE A 3 4.44 28.51 -11.49
N HIS A 4 4.37 29.82 -11.37
CA HIS A 4 4.02 30.73 -12.48
C HIS A 4 5.02 30.74 -13.63
N ALA A 5 6.24 30.24 -13.41
CA ALA A 5 7.22 30.06 -14.49
C ALA A 5 7.05 28.73 -15.25
N LEU A 6 6.20 27.83 -14.74
CA LEU A 6 5.82 26.60 -15.43
C LEU A 6 4.62 26.88 -16.33
N ALA A 7 4.64 26.40 -17.57
CA ALA A 7 3.60 26.66 -18.57
C ALA A 7 2.26 25.94 -18.25
N LEU A 8 1.74 26.13 -17.04
CA LEU A 8 0.48 25.58 -16.57
C LEU A 8 -0.69 26.50 -16.93
N HIS A 9 -1.87 25.92 -17.16
CA HIS A 9 -3.08 26.68 -17.44
C HIS A 9 -3.46 27.56 -16.24
N LYS A 10 -3.93 28.78 -16.48
CA LYS A 10 -4.27 29.77 -15.44
C LYS A 10 -5.14 29.20 -14.32
N ARG A 11 -6.22 28.44 -14.65
CA ARG A 11 -7.11 27.83 -13.65
C ARG A 11 -6.38 26.90 -12.68
N ILE A 12 -5.29 26.28 -13.13
CA ILE A 12 -4.47 25.39 -12.29
C ILE A 12 -3.53 26.21 -11.42
N LEU A 13 -2.93 27.25 -11.95
CA LEU A 13 -2.11 28.20 -11.18
C LEU A 13 -2.94 28.88 -10.07
N ASP A 14 -4.13 29.37 -10.39
CA ASP A 14 -5.04 29.96 -9.39
C ASP A 14 -5.37 28.95 -8.25
N ALA A 15 -5.51 27.66 -8.60
CA ALA A 15 -5.79 26.61 -7.60
C ALA A 15 -4.55 26.23 -6.77
N VAL A 16 -3.34 26.34 -7.33
CA VAL A 16 -2.06 26.13 -6.64
C VAL A 16 -1.81 27.25 -5.65
N ASP A 17 -2.05 28.51 -6.05
CA ASP A 17 -1.92 29.69 -5.19
C ASP A 17 -2.89 29.61 -4.00
N ASP A 18 -4.15 29.25 -4.24
CA ASP A 18 -5.13 29.07 -3.16
C ASP A 18 -4.81 27.89 -2.22
N ALA A 19 -4.04 26.92 -2.68
CA ALA A 19 -3.52 25.85 -1.83
C ALA A 19 -2.27 26.26 -1.04
N GLY A 20 -1.79 27.50 -1.21
CA GLY A 20 -0.65 28.07 -0.50
C GLY A 20 0.72 27.63 -1.04
N TYR A 21 0.80 27.16 -2.28
CA TYR A 21 2.05 26.76 -2.90
C TYR A 21 2.56 27.84 -3.84
N SER A 22 3.77 28.35 -3.60
CA SER A 22 4.42 29.36 -4.46
C SER A 22 5.56 28.77 -5.26
N GLU A 23 6.30 27.81 -4.71
CA GLU A 23 7.50 27.24 -5.29
C GLU A 23 7.34 25.76 -5.64
N ALA A 24 7.83 25.40 -6.82
CA ALA A 24 7.88 24.01 -7.26
C ALA A 24 9.05 23.27 -6.58
N THR A 25 8.79 22.04 -6.16
CA THR A 25 9.84 21.14 -5.68
C THR A 25 10.76 20.71 -6.82
N PRO A 26 11.99 20.23 -6.55
CA PRO A 26 12.93 19.83 -7.60
C PRO A 26 12.38 18.76 -8.56
N ILE A 27 11.51 17.85 -8.11
CA ILE A 27 10.88 16.86 -9.00
C ILE A 27 9.84 17.53 -9.90
N GLN A 28 9.04 18.45 -9.37
CA GLN A 28 8.03 19.18 -10.12
C GLN A 28 8.68 20.07 -11.18
N GLU A 29 9.72 20.81 -10.82
CA GLU A 29 10.48 21.70 -11.71
C GLU A 29 11.02 20.95 -12.94
N LYS A 30 11.56 19.75 -12.74
CA LYS A 30 12.15 18.96 -13.80
C LYS A 30 11.13 18.17 -14.63
N THR A 31 10.04 17.68 -14.01
CA THR A 31 9.09 16.75 -14.67
C THR A 31 7.95 17.49 -15.37
N ILE A 32 7.41 18.58 -14.79
CA ILE A 32 6.24 19.28 -15.35
C ILE A 32 6.48 19.72 -16.79
N PRO A 33 7.61 20.38 -17.16
CA PRO A 33 7.85 20.78 -18.52
C PRO A 33 7.88 19.60 -19.50
N ARG A 34 8.51 18.48 -19.10
CA ARG A 34 8.62 17.28 -19.95
C ARG A 34 7.29 16.60 -20.18
N ILE A 35 6.42 16.60 -19.17
CA ILE A 35 5.06 16.07 -19.29
C ILE A 35 4.24 16.94 -20.25
N LEU A 36 4.32 18.27 -20.14
CA LEU A 36 3.66 19.21 -21.06
C LEU A 36 4.17 19.11 -22.50
N GLU A 37 5.43 18.69 -22.71
CA GLU A 37 5.99 18.36 -24.03
C GLU A 37 5.43 17.04 -24.62
N GLY A 38 4.60 16.32 -23.89
CA GLY A 38 4.04 15.02 -24.31
C GLY A 38 5.04 13.86 -24.25
N LYS A 39 6.14 13.96 -23.49
CA LYS A 39 7.15 12.92 -23.36
C LYS A 39 6.72 11.87 -22.33
N ASP A 40 6.99 10.61 -22.63
CA ASP A 40 6.93 9.56 -21.62
C ASP A 40 8.05 9.79 -20.61
N LEU A 41 7.80 9.46 -19.32
CA LEU A 41 8.72 9.84 -18.26
C LEU A 41 8.80 8.78 -17.16
N ILE A 42 10.02 8.54 -16.67
CA ILE A 42 10.30 7.82 -15.42
C ILE A 42 10.79 8.86 -14.40
N GLY A 43 9.98 9.09 -13.36
CA GLY A 43 10.29 10.01 -12.27
C GLY A 43 10.74 9.22 -11.02
N LEU A 44 12.03 9.32 -10.68
CA LEU A 44 12.60 8.68 -9.50
C LEU A 44 12.75 9.71 -8.39
N ALA A 45 11.94 9.59 -7.35
CA ALA A 45 11.99 10.46 -6.17
C ALA A 45 11.33 9.80 -4.96
N GLN A 46 11.78 10.15 -3.76
CA GLN A 46 11.23 9.62 -2.51
C GLN A 46 9.78 10.06 -2.26
N THR A 47 9.09 9.39 -1.34
CA THR A 47 7.76 9.80 -0.86
C THR A 47 7.87 11.16 -0.15
N GLY A 48 6.89 12.05 -0.37
CA GLY A 48 6.89 13.39 0.22
C GLY A 48 7.62 14.48 -0.58
N THR A 49 8.26 14.14 -1.72
CA THR A 49 8.94 15.11 -2.59
C THR A 49 8.01 15.89 -3.52
N GLY A 50 6.70 15.59 -3.51
CA GLY A 50 5.71 16.26 -4.35
C GLY A 50 5.43 15.56 -5.69
N LYS A 51 5.73 14.27 -5.83
CA LYS A 51 5.45 13.47 -7.05
C LYS A 51 4.00 13.58 -7.53
N THR A 52 3.03 13.52 -6.62
CA THR A 52 1.60 13.60 -6.98
C THR A 52 1.28 14.91 -7.71
N ALA A 53 1.75 16.05 -7.23
CA ALA A 53 1.58 17.32 -7.92
C ALA A 53 2.37 17.38 -9.22
N ALA A 54 3.53 16.73 -9.29
CA ALA A 54 4.39 16.69 -10.48
C ALA A 54 3.69 16.10 -11.71
N PHE A 55 2.80 15.11 -11.54
CA PHE A 55 1.99 14.59 -12.65
C PHE A 55 0.57 15.15 -12.70
N THR A 56 -0.07 15.45 -11.57
CA THR A 56 -1.46 15.93 -11.60
C THR A 56 -1.59 17.34 -12.17
N LEU A 57 -0.67 18.26 -11.85
CA LEU A 57 -0.73 19.65 -12.35
C LEU A 57 -0.67 19.74 -13.88
N PRO A 58 0.33 19.15 -14.58
CA PRO A 58 0.38 19.21 -16.04
C PRO A 58 -0.81 18.47 -16.69
N LEU A 59 -1.24 17.33 -16.16
CA LEU A 59 -2.41 16.62 -16.67
C LEU A 59 -3.69 17.46 -16.59
N LEU A 60 -3.95 18.07 -15.44
CA LEU A 60 -5.10 18.96 -15.26
C LEU A 60 -5.02 20.18 -16.16
N SER A 61 -3.82 20.73 -16.34
CA SER A 61 -3.56 21.84 -17.25
C SER A 61 -3.92 21.48 -18.70
N GLU A 62 -3.44 20.34 -19.20
CA GLU A 62 -3.73 19.87 -20.56
C GLU A 62 -5.21 19.55 -20.75
N LEU A 63 -5.84 18.86 -19.80
CA LEU A 63 -7.26 18.55 -19.87
C LEU A 63 -8.16 19.79 -19.83
N SER A 64 -7.70 20.88 -19.20
CA SER A 64 -8.43 22.14 -19.10
C SER A 64 -8.34 23.00 -20.38
N GLN A 65 -7.29 22.82 -21.19
CA GLN A 65 -7.12 23.53 -22.46
C GLN A 65 -8.02 22.97 -23.57
N LYS A 66 -8.26 21.65 -23.53
CA LYS A 66 -9.10 20.99 -24.54
C LYS A 66 -10.55 21.17 -24.17
N THR A 67 -11.24 22.14 -24.80
CA THR A 67 -12.68 22.34 -24.69
C THR A 67 -13.41 21.03 -24.97
N HIS A 68 -14.36 20.69 -24.10
CA HIS A 68 -15.20 19.51 -24.23
C HIS A 68 -16.07 19.60 -25.49
N GLU A 69 -15.61 19.10 -26.61
CA GLU A 69 -16.54 18.68 -27.65
C GLU A 69 -17.32 17.46 -27.10
N LEU A 70 -18.65 17.48 -27.25
CA LEU A 70 -19.55 16.40 -26.82
C LEU A 70 -19.13 15.01 -27.35
N SER A 71 -18.35 14.98 -28.45
CA SER A 71 -17.79 13.75 -29.06
C SER A 71 -16.65 13.10 -28.28
N THR A 72 -16.08 13.77 -27.26
CA THR A 72 -14.91 13.29 -26.52
C THR A 72 -15.22 12.69 -25.15
N ARG A 73 -16.49 12.38 -24.87
CA ARG A 73 -16.86 11.73 -23.61
C ARG A 73 -16.15 10.38 -23.42
N GLY A 74 -15.67 10.12 -22.21
CA GLY A 74 -14.96 8.89 -21.82
C GLY A 74 -13.69 9.18 -21.05
N THR A 75 -13.13 8.15 -20.45
CA THR A 75 -11.92 8.25 -19.62
C THR A 75 -10.69 8.59 -20.46
N ARG A 76 -10.06 9.72 -20.15
CA ARG A 76 -8.86 10.22 -20.80
C ARG A 76 -7.58 9.92 -20.03
N VAL A 77 -7.68 9.82 -18.71
CA VAL A 77 -6.54 9.57 -17.83
C VAL A 77 -6.82 8.37 -16.93
N LEU A 78 -5.88 7.45 -16.85
CA LEU A 78 -5.87 6.35 -15.88
C LEU A 78 -4.63 6.49 -15.00
N ILE A 79 -4.86 6.53 -13.69
CA ILE A 79 -3.81 6.54 -12.67
C ILE A 79 -3.92 5.25 -11.87
N ILE A 80 -2.85 4.48 -11.81
CA ILE A 80 -2.78 3.23 -11.04
C ILE A 80 -1.84 3.43 -9.87
N ALA A 81 -2.33 3.10 -8.68
CA ALA A 81 -1.59 3.22 -7.43
C ALA A 81 -1.79 1.98 -6.54
N PRO A 82 -0.80 1.57 -5.73
CA PRO A 82 -0.82 0.31 -5.01
C PRO A 82 -1.90 0.20 -3.93
N THR A 83 -2.29 1.32 -3.31
CA THR A 83 -3.17 1.30 -2.13
C THR A 83 -4.39 2.20 -2.28
N ARG A 84 -5.47 1.84 -1.57
CA ARG A 84 -6.73 2.60 -1.55
C ARG A 84 -6.52 4.02 -1.02
N GLU A 85 -5.65 4.14 -0.05
CA GLU A 85 -5.31 5.41 0.60
C GLU A 85 -4.59 6.34 -0.37
N LEU A 86 -3.62 5.83 -1.14
CA LEU A 86 -2.92 6.61 -2.14
C LEU A 86 -3.87 7.03 -3.28
N VAL A 87 -4.78 6.14 -3.70
CA VAL A 87 -5.87 6.49 -4.64
C VAL A 87 -6.72 7.64 -4.10
N ALA A 88 -7.10 7.60 -2.82
CA ALA A 88 -7.88 8.67 -2.19
C ALA A 88 -7.09 9.98 -2.09
N GLN A 89 -5.78 9.93 -1.78
CA GLN A 89 -4.90 11.10 -1.73
C GLN A 89 -4.71 11.73 -3.11
N ILE A 90 -4.46 10.93 -4.14
CA ILE A 90 -4.35 11.41 -5.52
C ILE A 90 -5.68 12.07 -5.95
N ASN A 91 -6.81 11.44 -5.63
CA ASN A 91 -8.13 12.02 -5.92
C ASN A 91 -8.34 13.35 -5.19
N GLN A 92 -7.93 13.45 -3.93
CA GLN A 92 -8.00 14.70 -3.17
C GLN A 92 -7.11 15.80 -3.79
N SER A 93 -5.88 15.45 -4.20
CA SER A 93 -4.96 16.37 -4.90
C SER A 93 -5.57 16.86 -6.22
N ILE A 94 -6.16 15.96 -7.01
CA ILE A 94 -6.86 16.32 -8.26
C ILE A 94 -8.03 17.28 -7.98
N ARG A 95 -8.79 17.04 -6.93
CA ARG A 95 -9.90 17.93 -6.55
C ARG A 95 -9.43 19.30 -6.07
N THR A 96 -8.32 19.34 -5.34
CA THR A 96 -7.72 20.60 -4.85
C THR A 96 -7.18 21.42 -6.04
N TYR A 97 -6.34 20.83 -6.87
CA TYR A 97 -5.71 21.54 -7.99
C TYR A 97 -6.63 21.75 -9.18
N GLY A 98 -7.67 20.92 -9.31
CA GLY A 98 -8.68 21.01 -10.36
C GLY A 98 -9.95 21.76 -9.97
N LYS A 99 -9.97 22.46 -8.82
CA LYS A 99 -11.21 23.06 -8.26
C LYS A 99 -11.90 24.08 -9.20
N TYR A 100 -11.15 24.70 -10.11
CA TYR A 100 -11.64 25.62 -11.11
C TYR A 100 -11.91 24.97 -12.48
N THR A 101 -11.88 23.62 -12.52
CA THR A 101 -12.19 22.84 -13.70
C THR A 101 -13.48 22.06 -13.52
N ASN A 102 -14.07 21.61 -14.64
CA ASN A 102 -15.25 20.74 -14.61
C ASN A 102 -14.88 19.26 -14.77
N LEU A 103 -13.64 18.87 -14.44
CA LEU A 103 -13.14 17.52 -14.61
C LEU A 103 -13.73 16.56 -13.58
N ARG A 104 -14.21 15.42 -14.05
CA ARG A 104 -14.85 14.39 -13.23
C ARG A 104 -13.91 13.23 -12.96
N THR A 105 -13.90 12.77 -11.72
CA THR A 105 -13.03 11.68 -11.27
C THR A 105 -13.85 10.49 -10.77
N ALA A 106 -13.32 9.28 -10.99
CA ALA A 106 -13.81 8.07 -10.33
C ALA A 106 -12.66 7.34 -9.64
N MET A 107 -12.91 6.87 -8.41
CA MET A 107 -12.01 5.98 -7.70
C MET A 107 -12.47 4.55 -7.86
N VAL A 108 -11.54 3.64 -8.22
CA VAL A 108 -11.78 2.20 -8.42
C VAL A 108 -10.90 1.42 -7.43
N ILE A 109 -11.50 1.05 -6.29
CA ILE A 109 -10.78 0.44 -5.16
C ILE A 109 -11.52 -0.77 -4.59
N GLY A 110 -10.79 -1.76 -4.13
CA GLY A 110 -11.37 -2.90 -3.43
C GLY A 110 -11.99 -2.50 -2.08
N GLY A 111 -12.98 -3.26 -1.59
CA GLY A 111 -13.61 -3.03 -0.29
C GLY A 111 -14.55 -1.83 -0.21
N ALA A 112 -14.86 -1.18 -1.35
CA ALA A 112 -15.93 -0.21 -1.51
C ALA A 112 -17.05 -0.79 -2.39
N SER A 113 -18.25 -0.16 -2.37
CA SER A 113 -19.39 -0.61 -3.16
C SER A 113 -19.06 -0.68 -4.65
N GLU A 114 -19.10 -1.88 -5.21
CA GLU A 114 -18.83 -2.14 -6.63
C GLU A 114 -19.86 -1.46 -7.51
N ARG A 115 -21.14 -1.61 -7.18
CA ARG A 115 -22.23 -0.99 -7.90
C ARG A 115 -22.03 0.50 -8.08
N HIS A 116 -21.67 1.21 -7.02
CA HIS A 116 -21.43 2.65 -7.08
C HIS A 116 -20.23 3.03 -7.95
N GLN A 117 -19.20 2.17 -7.99
CA GLN A 117 -18.03 2.37 -8.87
C GLN A 117 -18.42 2.18 -10.34
N ILE A 118 -19.24 1.17 -10.64
CA ILE A 118 -19.76 0.91 -11.99
C ILE A 118 -20.61 2.10 -12.45
N GLU A 119 -21.59 2.53 -11.65
CA GLU A 119 -22.44 3.69 -11.95
C GLU A 119 -21.59 4.96 -12.25
N LYS A 120 -20.49 5.16 -11.51
CA LYS A 120 -19.57 6.26 -11.77
C LYS A 120 -18.80 6.10 -13.08
N LEU A 121 -18.27 4.90 -13.38
CA LEU A 121 -17.56 4.64 -14.61
C LEU A 121 -18.43 4.81 -15.86
N GLU A 122 -19.72 4.50 -15.74
CA GLU A 122 -20.72 4.68 -16.80
C GLU A 122 -21.12 6.15 -17.01
N SER A 123 -20.90 7.02 -16.02
CA SER A 123 -21.31 8.43 -16.03
C SER A 123 -20.33 9.39 -16.68
N ASP A 124 -19.51 8.95 -17.64
CA ASP A 124 -18.52 9.80 -18.35
C ASP A 124 -17.53 10.50 -17.40
N VAL A 125 -16.55 9.78 -16.89
CA VAL A 125 -15.45 10.33 -16.09
C VAL A 125 -14.24 10.62 -16.94
N ASP A 126 -13.55 11.72 -16.62
CA ASP A 126 -12.33 12.13 -17.31
C ASP A 126 -11.10 11.38 -16.78
N ILE A 127 -11.05 11.18 -15.47
CA ILE A 127 -9.92 10.63 -14.76
C ILE A 127 -10.37 9.46 -13.89
N VAL A 128 -9.80 8.29 -14.12
CA VAL A 128 -9.96 7.11 -13.25
C VAL A 128 -8.69 6.94 -12.44
N ILE A 129 -8.85 6.80 -11.11
CA ILE A 129 -7.76 6.50 -10.18
C ILE A 129 -8.05 5.14 -9.56
N ALA A 130 -7.15 4.17 -9.68
CA ALA A 130 -7.46 2.79 -9.38
C ALA A 130 -6.37 2.04 -8.61
N THR A 131 -6.79 1.03 -7.83
CA THR A 131 -5.90 -0.06 -7.40
C THR A 131 -5.94 -1.20 -8.41
N PRO A 132 -4.81 -1.90 -8.69
CA PRO A 132 -4.71 -2.88 -9.78
C PRO A 132 -5.81 -3.95 -9.76
N GLY A 133 -5.95 -4.70 -8.66
CA GLY A 133 -6.87 -5.84 -8.61
C GLY A 133 -8.34 -5.49 -8.83
N ARG A 134 -8.86 -4.36 -8.28
CA ARG A 134 -10.25 -3.93 -8.53
C ARG A 134 -10.43 -3.42 -9.95
N LEU A 135 -9.44 -2.73 -10.49
CA LEU A 135 -9.47 -2.26 -11.87
C LEU A 135 -9.54 -3.43 -12.83
N MET A 136 -8.70 -4.45 -12.63
CA MET A 136 -8.68 -5.65 -13.48
C MET A 136 -10.03 -6.36 -13.45
N ALA A 137 -10.63 -6.58 -12.27
CA ALA A 137 -11.94 -7.20 -12.16
C ALA A 137 -13.05 -6.44 -12.94
N LEU A 138 -13.05 -5.10 -12.86
CA LEU A 138 -14.02 -4.28 -13.60
C LEU A 138 -13.74 -4.20 -15.11
N MET A 139 -12.47 -4.32 -15.52
CA MET A 139 -12.10 -4.45 -16.94
C MET A 139 -12.57 -5.79 -17.52
N GLU A 140 -12.34 -6.90 -16.83
CA GLU A 140 -12.79 -8.23 -17.21
C GLU A 140 -14.31 -8.31 -17.30
N ALA A 141 -15.03 -7.65 -16.39
CA ALA A 141 -16.50 -7.52 -16.42
C ALA A 141 -17.03 -6.56 -17.49
N GLY A 142 -16.15 -5.86 -18.25
CA GLY A 142 -16.53 -4.96 -19.33
C GLY A 142 -17.03 -3.58 -18.90
N HIS A 143 -16.88 -3.18 -17.63
CA HIS A 143 -17.35 -1.90 -17.12
C HIS A 143 -16.37 -0.73 -17.37
N CYS A 144 -15.17 -0.99 -17.89
CA CYS A 144 -14.17 0.05 -18.15
C CYS A 144 -14.09 0.39 -19.65
N ARG A 145 -14.18 1.66 -19.99
CA ARG A 145 -14.12 2.16 -21.37
C ARG A 145 -12.91 3.06 -21.58
N PHE A 146 -11.74 2.46 -21.84
CA PHE A 146 -10.48 3.18 -22.02
C PHE A 146 -10.13 3.50 -23.48
N GLY A 147 -11.04 3.34 -24.44
CA GLY A 147 -10.78 3.59 -25.86
C GLY A 147 -10.33 5.03 -26.18
N LYS A 148 -10.57 6.00 -25.32
CA LYS A 148 -10.16 7.40 -25.43
C LYS A 148 -9.03 7.80 -24.51
N LEU A 149 -8.35 6.83 -23.89
CA LEU A 149 -7.27 7.07 -22.96
C LEU A 149 -6.08 7.74 -23.68
N THR A 150 -5.68 8.87 -23.15
CA THR A 150 -4.52 9.64 -23.64
C THR A 150 -3.33 9.60 -22.68
N HIS A 151 -3.59 9.32 -21.39
CA HIS A 151 -2.55 9.28 -20.37
C HIS A 151 -2.68 8.07 -19.45
N LEU A 152 -1.55 7.43 -19.17
CA LEU A 152 -1.40 6.40 -18.18
C LEU A 152 -0.35 6.82 -17.13
N ILE A 153 -0.68 6.76 -15.86
CA ILE A 153 0.25 7.02 -14.76
C ILE A 153 0.34 5.80 -13.87
N LEU A 154 1.56 5.34 -13.63
CA LEU A 154 1.88 4.30 -12.66
C LEU A 154 2.61 4.98 -11.49
N ASP A 155 1.94 5.12 -10.35
CA ASP A 155 2.53 5.76 -9.17
C ASP A 155 2.91 4.73 -8.12
N GLU A 156 4.05 4.90 -7.47
CA GLU A 156 4.71 3.97 -6.54
C GLU A 156 4.89 2.56 -7.16
N ALA A 157 5.54 2.51 -8.34
CA ALA A 157 5.70 1.26 -9.10
C ALA A 157 6.51 0.18 -8.36
N ASP A 158 7.56 0.56 -7.64
CA ASP A 158 8.33 -0.34 -6.76
C ASP A 158 7.45 -0.99 -5.70
N ARG A 159 6.53 -0.23 -5.17
CA ARG A 159 5.59 -0.72 -4.19
C ARG A 159 4.52 -1.64 -4.77
N MET A 160 4.08 -1.39 -6.01
CA MET A 160 3.21 -2.33 -6.72
C MET A 160 3.90 -3.67 -6.95
N LEU A 161 5.25 -3.66 -7.13
CA LEU A 161 6.06 -4.87 -7.18
C LEU A 161 6.04 -5.61 -5.82
N ASP A 162 6.32 -4.91 -4.72
CA ASP A 162 6.34 -5.49 -3.38
C ASP A 162 5.01 -6.15 -2.99
N MET A 163 3.91 -5.60 -3.49
CA MET A 163 2.55 -6.12 -3.25
C MET A 163 2.13 -7.22 -4.24
N GLY A 164 2.99 -7.59 -5.18
CA GLY A 164 2.74 -8.64 -6.14
C GLY A 164 1.79 -8.27 -7.29
N PHE A 165 1.55 -6.97 -7.54
CA PHE A 165 0.62 -6.50 -8.58
C PHE A 165 1.22 -6.43 -9.99
N MET A 166 2.49 -6.81 -10.17
CA MET A 166 3.14 -6.72 -11.48
C MET A 166 2.38 -7.46 -12.60
N PRO A 167 1.88 -8.71 -12.38
CA PRO A 167 1.09 -9.42 -13.39
C PRO A 167 -0.19 -8.66 -13.78
N ASP A 168 -0.91 -8.12 -12.78
CA ASP A 168 -2.14 -7.36 -13.03
C ASP A 168 -1.87 -6.11 -13.87
N ILE A 169 -0.79 -5.38 -13.55
CA ILE A 169 -0.40 -4.16 -14.27
C ILE A 169 0.00 -4.49 -15.71
N GLU A 170 0.73 -5.57 -15.95
CA GLU A 170 1.08 -6.01 -17.30
C GLU A 170 -0.18 -6.32 -18.13
N VAL A 171 -1.15 -7.02 -17.55
CA VAL A 171 -2.44 -7.30 -18.22
C VAL A 171 -3.22 -6.02 -18.48
N ILE A 172 -3.34 -5.14 -17.49
CA ILE A 172 -4.03 -3.86 -17.65
C ILE A 172 -3.39 -3.04 -18.78
N THR A 173 -2.07 -2.84 -18.73
CA THR A 173 -1.36 -1.98 -19.70
C THR A 173 -1.39 -2.52 -21.13
N ALA A 174 -1.43 -3.85 -21.31
CA ALA A 174 -1.56 -4.51 -22.60
C ALA A 174 -2.94 -4.27 -23.26
N ASN A 175 -3.98 -4.04 -22.45
CA ASN A 175 -5.35 -3.79 -22.91
C ASN A 175 -5.68 -2.29 -23.11
N LEU A 176 -4.72 -1.40 -22.92
CA LEU A 176 -4.91 0.04 -23.14
C LEU A 176 -4.49 0.47 -24.56
N PRO A 177 -5.03 1.61 -25.07
CA PRO A 177 -4.61 2.16 -26.35
C PRO A 177 -3.10 2.39 -26.42
N LYS A 178 -2.47 2.00 -27.53
CA LYS A 178 -1.01 2.15 -27.72
C LYS A 178 -0.57 3.62 -27.85
N ARG A 179 -1.43 4.48 -28.42
CA ARG A 179 -1.14 5.91 -28.57
C ARG A 179 -1.59 6.65 -27.32
N ARG A 180 -0.69 6.76 -26.37
CA ARG A 180 -0.88 7.49 -25.10
C ARG A 180 0.46 8.00 -24.61
N GLN A 181 0.45 8.97 -23.73
CA GLN A 181 1.59 9.33 -22.88
C GLN A 181 1.58 8.44 -21.66
N SER A 182 2.72 7.88 -21.28
CA SER A 182 2.84 7.03 -20.09
C SER A 182 3.87 7.59 -19.12
N LEU A 183 3.50 7.72 -17.85
CA LEU A 183 4.35 8.24 -16.78
C LEU A 183 4.51 7.14 -15.71
N LEU A 184 5.73 6.92 -15.25
CA LEU A 184 6.02 6.01 -14.16
C LEU A 184 6.75 6.77 -13.06
N PHE A 185 6.18 6.76 -11.86
CA PHE A 185 6.79 7.33 -10.67
C PHE A 185 7.12 6.23 -9.66
N SER A 186 8.33 6.28 -9.12
CA SER A 186 8.84 5.29 -8.18
C SER A 186 9.87 5.92 -7.24
N ALA A 187 10.13 5.30 -6.10
CA ALA A 187 11.28 5.67 -5.26
C ALA A 187 12.53 4.93 -5.72
N THR A 188 12.39 3.69 -6.21
CA THR A 188 13.48 2.84 -6.70
C THR A 188 13.15 2.24 -8.06
N LEU A 189 14.16 1.77 -8.80
CA LEU A 189 14.00 1.15 -10.12
C LEU A 189 14.61 -0.26 -10.16
N PRO A 190 14.04 -1.23 -9.42
CA PRO A 190 14.52 -2.61 -9.49
C PRO A 190 14.25 -3.23 -10.88
N PRO A 191 14.95 -4.33 -11.24
CA PRO A 191 14.89 -4.90 -12.59
C PRO A 191 13.46 -5.25 -13.08
N GLN A 192 12.55 -5.61 -12.16
CA GLN A 192 11.16 -5.91 -12.53
C GLN A 192 10.39 -4.63 -12.90
N VAL A 193 10.58 -3.53 -12.16
CA VAL A 193 9.98 -2.22 -12.47
C VAL A 193 10.55 -1.66 -13.76
N GLU A 194 11.85 -1.82 -13.99
CA GLU A 194 12.48 -1.42 -15.24
C GLU A 194 11.91 -2.19 -16.44
N ARG A 195 11.67 -3.51 -16.30
CA ARG A 195 11.00 -4.31 -17.33
C ARG A 195 9.59 -3.82 -17.63
N LEU A 196 8.81 -3.48 -16.59
CA LEU A 196 7.49 -2.89 -16.77
C LEU A 196 7.59 -1.56 -17.51
N ALA A 197 8.52 -0.68 -17.12
CA ALA A 197 8.74 0.60 -17.76
C ALA A 197 9.02 0.42 -19.26
N ARG A 198 9.91 -0.48 -19.64
CA ARG A 198 10.24 -0.77 -21.06
C ARG A 198 9.03 -1.29 -21.87
N LYS A 199 8.07 -1.96 -21.23
CA LYS A 199 6.86 -2.45 -21.89
C LYS A 199 5.76 -1.38 -22.00
N ALA A 200 5.62 -0.53 -20.98
CA ALA A 200 4.51 0.40 -20.83
C ALA A 200 4.80 1.80 -21.39
N LEU A 201 6.07 2.20 -21.47
CA LEU A 201 6.52 3.53 -21.89
C LEU A 201 7.25 3.44 -23.23
N LYS A 202 7.21 4.56 -23.98
CA LYS A 202 7.92 4.72 -25.26
C LYS A 202 9.00 5.80 -25.13
N ASP A 203 10.27 5.41 -25.30
CA ASP A 203 11.44 6.30 -25.23
C ASP A 203 11.39 7.29 -24.04
N PRO A 204 11.25 6.81 -22.80
CA PRO A 204 10.99 7.67 -21.66
C PRO A 204 12.21 8.51 -21.27
N VAL A 205 11.96 9.75 -20.87
CA VAL A 205 12.96 10.58 -20.18
C VAL A 205 13.03 10.14 -18.73
N THR A 206 14.20 9.76 -18.24
CA THR A 206 14.41 9.45 -16.82
C THR A 206 14.85 10.70 -16.08
N ILE A 207 14.08 11.06 -15.05
CA ILE A 207 14.39 12.16 -14.14
C ILE A 207 14.56 11.61 -12.73
N GLU A 208 15.75 11.74 -12.20
CA GLU A 208 16.07 11.38 -10.83
C GLU A 208 16.28 12.66 -10.01
N VAL A 209 15.57 12.75 -8.88
CA VAL A 209 15.68 13.87 -7.95
C VAL A 209 15.93 13.37 -6.54
N GLY A 210 16.92 13.98 -5.94
CA GLY A 210 17.52 13.57 -4.69
C GLY A 210 18.75 12.71 -5.00
N SER A 211 19.87 13.02 -4.36
CA SER A 211 20.87 11.99 -4.15
C SER A 211 20.13 10.80 -3.52
N ARG A 212 20.61 9.61 -3.69
CA ARG A 212 20.23 8.44 -2.88
C ARG A 212 20.55 8.73 -1.39
N SER A 213 20.09 9.93 -0.91
CA SER A 213 20.12 10.26 0.52
C SER A 213 19.16 9.26 1.14
N ASN A 214 19.77 8.17 1.49
CA ASN A 214 19.17 7.11 2.27
C ASN A 214 18.49 7.80 3.46
N PRO A 215 17.19 7.62 3.72
CA PRO A 215 16.58 8.11 4.97
C PRO A 215 17.40 7.71 6.21
N ALA A 216 18.24 6.67 6.06
CA ALA A 216 19.25 6.28 7.02
C ALA A 216 20.28 7.38 7.37
N GLU A 217 20.42 8.45 6.61
CA GLU A 217 21.38 9.53 6.89
C GLU A 217 20.76 10.67 7.73
N THR A 218 19.46 10.93 7.59
CA THR A 218 18.76 12.03 8.26
C THR A 218 18.05 11.60 9.53
N VAL A 219 17.85 10.28 9.74
CA VAL A 219 17.14 9.72 10.89
C VAL A 219 18.15 9.18 11.90
N LYS A 220 18.02 9.56 13.18
CA LYS A 220 18.77 8.95 14.28
C LYS A 220 18.25 7.53 14.50
N GLN A 221 19.13 6.52 14.42
CA GLN A 221 18.75 5.12 14.44
C GLN A 221 19.42 4.39 15.59
N PHE A 222 18.63 3.63 16.36
CA PHE A 222 19.11 2.89 17.51
C PHE A 222 18.52 1.49 17.55
N LEU A 223 19.32 0.53 18.03
CA LEU A 223 18.90 -0.84 18.31
C LEU A 223 18.68 -1.00 19.82
N TYR A 224 17.59 -1.63 20.18
CA TYR A 224 17.30 -2.02 21.55
C TYR A 224 17.25 -3.56 21.61
N PRO A 225 18.36 -4.22 22.05
CA PRO A 225 18.36 -5.65 22.28
C PRO A 225 17.38 -5.99 23.41
N VAL A 226 16.38 -6.83 23.11
CA VAL A 226 15.33 -7.18 24.07
C VAL A 226 14.73 -8.55 23.75
N GLU A 227 14.39 -9.34 24.79
CA GLU A 227 13.69 -10.59 24.60
C GLU A 227 12.23 -10.37 24.15
N GLN A 228 11.67 -11.33 23.41
CA GLN A 228 10.35 -11.19 22.78
C GLN A 228 9.24 -10.83 23.78
N HIS A 229 9.26 -11.44 24.97
CA HIS A 229 8.25 -11.24 26.01
C HIS A 229 8.34 -9.88 26.71
N LEU A 230 9.46 -9.18 26.60
CA LEU A 230 9.69 -7.86 27.21
C LEU A 230 9.42 -6.68 26.25
N LYS A 231 9.16 -6.95 24.98
CA LYS A 231 9.02 -5.88 23.99
C LYS A 231 7.90 -4.89 24.31
N ALA A 232 6.75 -5.39 24.77
CA ALA A 232 5.60 -4.53 25.09
C ALA A 232 5.90 -3.67 26.33
N ASP A 233 6.55 -4.23 27.34
CA ASP A 233 6.94 -3.49 28.54
C ASP A 233 8.01 -2.46 28.24
N LEU A 234 9.01 -2.80 27.41
CA LEU A 234 10.00 -1.84 26.93
C LEU A 234 9.36 -0.69 26.16
N LEU A 235 8.38 -1.01 25.28
CA LEU A 235 7.65 0.03 24.57
C LEU A 235 6.90 0.96 25.51
N LYS A 236 6.18 0.42 26.49
CA LYS A 236 5.48 1.22 27.52
C LYS A 236 6.45 2.10 28.28
N HIS A 237 7.58 1.56 28.73
CA HIS A 237 8.63 2.31 29.43
C HIS A 237 9.19 3.47 28.59
N LEU A 238 9.51 3.23 27.31
CA LEU A 238 9.97 4.28 26.42
C LEU A 238 8.90 5.37 26.18
N LEU A 239 7.63 4.99 26.16
CA LEU A 239 6.52 5.93 25.99
C LEU A 239 6.21 6.78 27.24
N GLU A 240 6.87 6.55 28.38
CA GLU A 240 6.82 7.45 29.54
C GLU A 240 7.50 8.80 29.22
N ASP A 241 8.49 8.79 28.32
CA ASP A 241 9.11 10.02 27.84
C ASP A 241 8.14 10.80 26.94
N HIS A 242 7.91 12.07 27.29
CA HIS A 242 7.03 12.99 26.56
C HIS A 242 7.53 13.33 25.15
N GLN A 243 8.78 13.05 24.80
CA GLN A 243 9.30 13.23 23.44
C GLN A 243 8.64 12.27 22.45
N PHE A 244 8.10 11.12 22.90
CA PHE A 244 7.37 10.17 22.10
C PHE A 244 5.89 10.58 21.96
N PHE A 245 5.59 11.72 21.34
CA PHE A 245 4.21 12.22 21.28
C PHE A 245 3.45 11.80 19.99
N SER A 246 4.13 11.49 18.90
CA SER A 246 3.57 10.96 17.65
C SER A 246 4.41 9.77 17.20
N VAL A 247 3.92 8.55 17.43
CA VAL A 247 4.69 7.33 17.27
C VAL A 247 4.00 6.38 16.30
N ILE A 248 4.76 5.76 15.40
CA ILE A 248 4.31 4.61 14.65
C ILE A 248 5.09 3.37 15.09
N ALA A 249 4.39 2.34 15.54
CA ALA A 249 4.96 1.06 15.95
C ALA A 249 4.65 -0.01 14.88
N PHE A 250 5.70 -0.57 14.27
CA PHE A 250 5.57 -1.60 13.25
C PHE A 250 5.61 -2.99 13.88
N VAL A 251 4.56 -3.75 13.63
CA VAL A 251 4.42 -5.15 14.04
C VAL A 251 4.28 -6.07 12.82
N ARG A 252 4.50 -7.37 13.04
CA ARG A 252 4.52 -8.35 11.95
C ARG A 252 3.14 -8.78 11.49
N THR A 253 2.25 -9.10 12.42
CA THR A 253 0.92 -9.64 12.11
C THR A 253 -0.20 -8.67 12.45
N ARG A 254 -1.41 -8.94 11.96
CA ARG A 254 -2.62 -8.17 12.25
C ARG A 254 -3.06 -8.38 13.70
N GLU A 255 -2.95 -9.62 14.13
CA GLU A 255 -3.22 -10.05 15.49
C GLU A 255 -2.31 -9.32 16.50
N ASP A 256 -1.00 -9.27 16.21
CA ASP A 256 -0.05 -8.51 17.05
C ASP A 256 -0.40 -7.02 17.08
N ALA A 257 -0.90 -6.44 15.98
CA ALA A 257 -1.32 -5.04 15.96
C ALA A 257 -2.51 -4.78 16.87
N ASP A 258 -3.51 -5.67 16.83
CA ASP A 258 -4.69 -5.55 17.68
C ASP A 258 -4.34 -5.77 19.17
N ASP A 259 -3.51 -6.75 19.48
CA ASP A 259 -3.15 -7.08 20.85
C ASP A 259 -2.26 -5.98 21.47
N LEU A 260 -1.26 -5.49 20.73
CA LEU A 260 -0.40 -4.40 21.22
C LEU A 260 -1.20 -3.10 21.43
N SER A 261 -2.11 -2.76 20.51
CA SER A 261 -2.95 -1.57 20.68
C SER A 261 -3.87 -1.65 21.89
N LYS A 262 -4.46 -2.83 22.18
CA LYS A 262 -5.26 -3.08 23.39
C LYS A 262 -4.43 -2.97 24.67
N GLU A 263 -3.23 -3.55 24.66
CA GLU A 263 -2.31 -3.52 25.80
C GLU A 263 -1.88 -2.10 26.15
N LEU A 264 -1.50 -1.29 25.12
CA LEU A 264 -1.17 0.11 25.32
C LEU A 264 -2.34 0.93 25.87
N ASN A 265 -3.55 0.73 25.32
CA ASN A 265 -4.75 1.40 25.84
C ASN A 265 -5.07 0.98 27.28
N GLY A 266 -4.87 -0.29 27.64
CA GLY A 266 -5.00 -0.79 29.01
C GLY A 266 -4.03 -0.14 29.99
N SER A 267 -2.89 0.37 29.51
CA SER A 267 -1.89 1.12 30.27
C SER A 267 -2.09 2.64 30.19
N GLY A 268 -3.22 3.13 29.64
CA GLY A 268 -3.53 4.55 29.55
C GLY A 268 -2.84 5.27 28.38
N ILE A 269 -2.20 4.54 27.46
CA ILE A 269 -1.53 5.11 26.27
C ILE A 269 -2.51 5.00 25.10
N SER A 270 -2.92 6.15 24.54
CA SER A 270 -3.83 6.22 23.38
C SER A 270 -3.20 5.59 22.16
N ALA A 271 -3.66 4.40 21.77
CA ALA A 271 -3.16 3.61 20.65
C ALA A 271 -4.27 3.06 19.78
N GLU A 272 -4.04 2.94 18.46
CA GLU A 272 -5.00 2.33 17.53
C GLU A 272 -4.27 1.48 16.48
N ALA A 273 -4.86 0.32 16.14
CA ALA A 273 -4.30 -0.61 15.16
C ALA A 273 -4.76 -0.28 13.74
N ILE A 274 -3.82 -0.35 12.77
CA ILE A 274 -4.12 -0.21 11.36
C ILE A 274 -3.54 -1.39 10.56
N HIS A 275 -4.43 -2.21 9.97
CA HIS A 275 -4.06 -3.38 9.17
C HIS A 275 -5.12 -3.69 8.10
N SER A 276 -4.87 -4.67 7.23
CA SER A 276 -5.71 -4.97 6.05
C SER A 276 -7.15 -5.39 6.40
N ASP A 277 -7.38 -6.01 7.57
CA ASP A 277 -8.71 -6.50 7.98
C ASP A 277 -9.61 -5.40 8.57
N ARG A 278 -9.04 -4.21 8.84
CA ARG A 278 -9.85 -3.04 9.22
C ARG A 278 -10.61 -2.50 8.03
N SER A 279 -11.88 -2.16 8.23
CA SER A 279 -12.69 -1.52 7.18
C SER A 279 -12.07 -0.19 6.72
N GLN A 280 -12.32 0.19 5.48
CA GLN A 280 -11.77 1.45 4.93
C GLN A 280 -12.22 2.68 5.75
N ASN A 281 -13.45 2.68 6.25
CA ASN A 281 -13.94 3.76 7.10
C ASN A 281 -13.16 3.84 8.42
N HIS A 282 -12.87 2.69 9.04
CA HIS A 282 -12.06 2.61 10.25
C HIS A 282 -10.64 3.17 9.98
N ARG A 283 -9.97 2.71 8.93
CA ARG A 283 -8.61 3.17 8.57
C ARG A 283 -8.56 4.67 8.33
N THR A 284 -9.53 5.21 7.60
CA THR A 284 -9.65 6.67 7.33
C THR A 284 -9.85 7.45 8.63
N ARG A 285 -10.70 6.94 9.54
CA ARG A 285 -10.94 7.56 10.85
C ARG A 285 -9.67 7.54 11.71
N THR A 286 -9.02 6.37 11.82
CA THR A 286 -7.78 6.18 12.59
C THR A 286 -6.69 7.16 12.13
N LEU A 287 -6.47 7.28 10.81
CA LEU A 287 -5.49 8.23 10.28
C LEU A 287 -5.85 9.69 10.56
N ARG A 288 -7.11 10.06 10.43
CA ARG A 288 -7.59 11.40 10.77
C ARG A 288 -7.37 11.70 12.25
N ASP A 289 -7.73 10.77 13.13
CA ASP A 289 -7.61 10.93 14.57
C ASP A 289 -6.13 10.92 15.01
N PHE A 290 -5.25 10.18 14.34
CA PHE A 290 -3.80 10.23 14.51
C PHE A 290 -3.22 11.59 14.06
N LYS A 291 -3.60 12.08 12.87
CA LYS A 291 -3.22 13.42 12.38
C LYS A 291 -3.67 14.56 13.31
N ALA A 292 -4.80 14.37 13.97
CA ALA A 292 -5.33 15.32 14.97
C ALA A 292 -4.74 15.14 16.38
N SER A 293 -3.69 14.31 16.53
CA SER A 293 -3.04 14.00 17.82
C SER A 293 -3.97 13.43 18.89
N LYS A 294 -5.12 12.86 18.50
CA LYS A 294 -6.03 12.14 19.41
C LYS A 294 -5.53 10.73 19.73
N ILE A 295 -4.73 10.17 18.86
CA ILE A 295 -4.05 8.90 19.00
C ILE A 295 -2.56 9.21 19.07
N ARG A 296 -1.87 8.71 20.11
CA ARG A 296 -0.44 8.92 20.32
C ARG A 296 0.39 7.87 19.59
N VAL A 297 -0.07 6.62 19.57
CA VAL A 297 0.63 5.49 18.95
C VAL A 297 -0.22 4.84 17.87
N LEU A 298 0.27 4.86 16.64
CA LEU A 298 -0.32 4.10 15.54
C LEU A 298 0.40 2.75 15.44
N VAL A 299 -0.29 1.65 15.74
CA VAL A 299 0.27 0.30 15.60
C VAL A 299 -0.07 -0.23 14.21
N ALA A 300 0.94 -0.53 13.38
CA ALA A 300 0.74 -0.79 11.97
C ALA A 300 1.48 -2.04 11.48
N THR A 301 0.87 -2.76 10.53
CA THR A 301 1.59 -3.74 9.70
C THR A 301 2.19 -3.06 8.47
N ASP A 302 3.28 -3.60 7.92
CA ASP A 302 3.95 -3.04 6.73
C ASP A 302 2.98 -2.79 5.56
N ILE A 303 2.17 -3.79 5.22
CA ILE A 303 1.21 -3.71 4.13
C ILE A 303 0.22 -2.56 4.33
N ALA A 304 -0.22 -2.35 5.56
CA ALA A 304 -1.20 -1.33 5.85
C ALA A 304 -0.60 0.07 5.96
N ALA A 305 0.62 0.19 6.47
CA ALA A 305 1.31 1.47 6.62
C ALA A 305 1.88 2.01 5.30
N ARG A 306 2.12 1.11 4.35
CA ARG A 306 2.57 1.49 3.00
C ARG A 306 1.45 2.23 2.27
N GLY A 307 1.74 3.42 1.65
CA GLY A 307 0.79 4.30 0.95
C GLY A 307 -0.14 5.10 1.85
N LEU A 308 0.02 4.99 3.17
CA LEU A 308 -0.64 5.92 4.04
C LEU A 308 0.11 7.26 4.04
N ASP A 309 -0.64 8.34 3.87
CA ASP A 309 -0.17 9.68 4.21
C ASP A 309 -0.18 9.80 5.74
N ILE A 310 0.79 9.14 6.34
CA ILE A 310 1.07 9.31 7.76
C ILE A 310 1.87 10.61 7.87
N PRO A 311 1.44 11.56 8.71
CA PRO A 311 2.21 12.78 8.95
C PRO A 311 3.62 12.40 9.42
N ASP A 312 4.52 13.35 9.35
CA ASP A 312 5.85 13.17 9.93
C ASP A 312 5.73 12.85 11.42
N VAL A 313 6.18 11.64 11.79
CA VAL A 313 6.10 11.18 13.19
C VAL A 313 7.41 11.49 13.90
N THR A 314 7.34 11.71 15.22
CA THR A 314 8.56 11.94 16.01
C THR A 314 9.41 10.70 16.10
N HIS A 315 8.74 9.53 16.25
CA HIS A 315 9.43 8.27 16.44
C HIS A 315 8.83 7.16 15.58
N VAL A 316 9.70 6.40 14.95
CA VAL A 316 9.38 5.10 14.33
C VAL A 316 9.91 4.01 15.25
N ILE A 317 9.06 3.07 15.62
CA ILE A 317 9.45 1.91 16.44
C ILE A 317 9.24 0.64 15.59
N ASN A 318 10.33 -0.01 15.23
CA ASN A 318 10.27 -1.36 14.70
C ASN A 318 10.10 -2.33 15.88
N PHE A 319 8.87 -2.48 16.35
CA PHE A 319 8.52 -3.42 17.43
C PHE A 319 8.90 -4.84 17.01
N ASP A 320 8.60 -5.20 15.75
CA ASP A 320 9.17 -6.36 15.11
C ASP A 320 10.16 -5.95 14.04
N PHE A 321 11.37 -6.54 14.13
CA PHE A 321 12.43 -6.28 13.18
C PHE A 321 11.99 -6.68 11.77
N PRO A 322 12.20 -5.84 10.74
CA PRO A 322 11.71 -6.08 9.39
C PRO A 322 12.33 -7.33 8.75
N GLN A 323 11.59 -7.96 7.84
CA GLN A 323 12.06 -9.16 7.13
C GLN A 323 13.04 -8.82 6.01
N GLN A 324 12.87 -7.66 5.38
CA GLN A 324 13.70 -7.16 4.29
C GLN A 324 14.30 -5.80 4.62
N SER A 325 15.48 -5.52 4.08
CA SER A 325 16.17 -4.25 4.32
C SER A 325 15.42 -3.04 3.74
N ASP A 326 14.71 -3.23 2.62
CA ASP A 326 13.91 -2.18 2.00
C ASP A 326 12.71 -1.78 2.87
N ASP A 327 12.09 -2.75 3.57
CA ASP A 327 11.03 -2.44 4.55
C ASP A 327 11.53 -1.53 5.66
N TYR A 328 12.75 -1.76 6.15
CA TYR A 328 13.38 -0.90 7.15
C TYR A 328 13.46 0.55 6.69
N ILE A 329 13.96 0.77 5.48
CA ILE A 329 14.11 2.11 4.90
C ILE A 329 12.74 2.79 4.73
N HIS A 330 11.74 2.04 4.26
CA HIS A 330 10.37 2.55 4.11
C HIS A 330 9.71 2.90 5.45
N ARG A 331 10.01 2.12 6.52
CA ARG A 331 9.50 2.39 7.87
C ARG A 331 10.15 3.64 8.46
N ILE A 332 11.49 3.73 8.48
CA ILE A 332 12.18 4.87 9.09
C ILE A 332 11.92 6.17 8.33
N GLY A 333 11.67 6.10 7.01
CA GLY A 333 11.25 7.24 6.20
C GLY A 333 9.85 7.78 6.55
N ARG A 334 9.21 7.36 7.66
CA ARG A 334 8.01 8.00 8.23
C ARG A 334 8.36 9.11 9.21
N THR A 335 9.63 9.26 9.57
CA THR A 335 10.16 10.34 10.40
C THR A 335 11.32 11.04 9.68
N GLY A 336 11.74 12.18 10.16
CA GLY A 336 12.87 12.93 9.62
C GLY A 336 12.64 13.56 8.25
N ARG A 337 11.40 14.01 7.97
CA ARG A 337 11.01 14.64 6.70
C ARG A 337 11.10 16.17 6.79
N ALA A 338 11.22 16.83 5.63
CA ALA A 338 11.17 18.27 5.49
C ALA A 338 12.16 19.03 6.40
N GLY A 339 13.33 18.44 6.70
CA GLY A 339 14.36 19.06 7.53
C GLY A 339 14.18 18.88 9.05
N ASN A 340 13.15 18.15 9.49
CA ASN A 340 12.97 17.81 10.90
C ASN A 340 13.88 16.64 11.31
N GLU A 341 14.37 16.65 12.56
CA GLU A 341 15.05 15.51 13.14
C GLU A 341 14.06 14.39 13.44
N GLY A 342 14.36 13.16 12.98
CA GLY A 342 13.58 11.97 13.23
C GLY A 342 14.34 10.93 14.03
N CYS A 343 13.62 10.07 14.75
CA CYS A 343 14.23 8.99 15.51
C CYS A 343 13.58 7.64 15.16
N ALA A 344 14.40 6.62 14.91
CA ALA A 344 13.95 5.26 14.66
C ALA A 344 14.58 4.29 15.67
N LEU A 345 13.75 3.57 16.39
CA LEU A 345 14.13 2.56 17.36
C LEU A 345 13.76 1.17 16.83
N SER A 346 14.67 0.21 16.96
CA SER A 346 14.42 -1.16 16.51
C SER A 346 14.65 -2.14 17.63
N PHE A 347 13.62 -2.87 18.00
CA PHE A 347 13.71 -3.96 18.96
C PHE A 347 14.28 -5.18 18.26
N VAL A 348 15.34 -5.74 18.83
CA VAL A 348 16.13 -6.82 18.21
C VAL A 348 16.26 -7.97 19.21
N THR A 349 15.78 -9.14 18.79
CA THR A 349 15.94 -10.38 19.55
C THR A 349 17.20 -11.15 19.07
N SER A 350 17.60 -12.17 19.79
CA SER A 350 18.68 -13.08 19.37
C SER A 350 18.43 -13.71 17.99
N GLY A 351 17.15 -13.98 17.64
CA GLY A 351 16.75 -14.52 16.35
C GLY A 351 16.88 -13.55 15.16
N ASP A 352 17.12 -12.26 15.41
CA ASP A 352 17.23 -11.23 14.37
C ASP A 352 18.65 -10.98 13.85
N ALA A 353 19.65 -11.65 14.43
CA ALA A 353 21.08 -11.36 14.20
C ALA A 353 21.50 -11.43 12.70
N GLU A 354 21.00 -12.40 11.95
CA GLU A 354 21.32 -12.51 10.51
C GLU A 354 20.66 -11.41 9.69
N ARG A 355 19.40 -11.06 10.01
CA ARG A 355 18.67 -9.97 9.35
C ARG A 355 19.31 -8.63 9.63
N LEU A 356 19.75 -8.40 10.86
CA LEU A 356 20.50 -7.20 11.24
C LEU A 356 21.79 -7.07 10.44
N LYS A 357 22.59 -8.13 10.33
CA LYS A 357 23.81 -8.10 9.51
C LYS A 357 23.57 -7.81 8.03
N LYS A 358 22.45 -8.31 7.48
CA LYS A 358 22.04 -8.01 6.10
C LYS A 358 21.63 -6.54 5.96
N LEU A 359 20.87 -6.01 6.91
CA LEU A 359 20.47 -4.62 6.94
C LEU A 359 21.66 -3.68 7.02
N GLU A 360 22.58 -3.88 7.98
CA GLU A 360 23.78 -3.04 8.16
C GLU A 360 24.65 -3.00 6.89
N ARG A 361 24.80 -4.14 6.21
CA ARG A 361 25.48 -4.19 4.90
C ARG A 361 24.73 -3.41 3.82
N HIS A 362 23.40 -3.48 3.81
CA HIS A 362 22.56 -2.78 2.83
C HIS A 362 22.60 -1.25 3.01
N ILE A 363 22.54 -0.78 4.26
CA ILE A 363 22.61 0.66 4.57
C ILE A 363 24.05 1.20 4.65
N GLY A 364 25.06 0.33 4.61
CA GLY A 364 26.47 0.72 4.71
C GLY A 364 26.90 1.28 6.07
N LYS A 365 26.14 0.99 7.14
CA LYS A 365 26.32 1.58 8.47
C LYS A 365 25.99 0.57 9.56
N THR A 366 26.83 0.50 10.59
CA THR A 366 26.53 -0.24 11.83
C THR A 366 25.62 0.59 12.73
N LEU A 367 24.55 -0.01 13.24
CA LEU A 367 23.59 0.65 14.08
C LEU A 367 23.99 0.61 15.56
N ALA A 368 23.86 1.76 16.23
CA ALA A 368 24.23 1.87 17.65
C ALA A 368 23.22 1.14 18.54
N LYS A 369 23.71 0.28 19.42
CA LYS A 369 22.91 -0.37 20.46
C LYS A 369 22.69 0.58 21.63
N ARG A 370 21.46 0.59 22.14
CA ARG A 370 21.07 1.31 23.36
C ARG A 370 20.29 0.41 24.31
N PHE A 371 20.31 0.75 25.56
CA PHE A 371 19.48 0.16 26.60
C PHE A 371 18.68 1.30 27.26
N ALA A 372 17.43 1.05 27.56
CA ALA A 372 16.58 2.01 28.25
C ALA A 372 17.01 2.08 29.71
N GLU A 373 17.25 3.28 30.19
CA GLU A 373 17.63 3.51 31.59
C GLU A 373 16.44 3.16 32.50
N GLY A 374 16.70 2.46 33.60
CA GLY A 374 15.66 2.05 34.55
C GLY A 374 14.80 0.85 34.10
N PHE A 375 15.00 0.30 32.91
CA PHE A 375 14.25 -0.88 32.43
C PHE A 375 14.98 -2.18 32.83
N ASP A 376 14.24 -3.13 33.44
CA ASP A 376 14.79 -4.44 33.80
C ASP A 376 14.70 -5.44 32.63
N TYR A 377 15.84 -5.73 32.02
CA TYR A 377 15.98 -6.69 30.92
C TYR A 377 16.04 -8.15 31.38
N ASN A 378 16.12 -8.42 32.69
CA ASN A 378 16.31 -9.77 33.24
C ASN A 378 15.03 -10.44 33.73
N VAL A 379 13.88 -9.86 33.49
CA VAL A 379 12.59 -10.45 33.87
C VAL A 379 12.40 -11.78 33.11
N PRO A 380 12.24 -12.91 33.81
CA PRO A 380 12.09 -14.22 33.18
C PRO A 380 10.81 -14.31 32.36
N ALA A 381 10.86 -15.06 31.27
CA ALA A 381 9.66 -15.31 30.47
C ALA A 381 8.59 -16.03 31.34
N PRO A 382 7.31 -15.66 31.21
CA PRO A 382 6.24 -16.37 31.90
C PRO A 382 6.23 -17.85 31.50
N GLU A 383 6.09 -18.74 32.48
CA GLU A 383 6.02 -20.18 32.19
C GLU A 383 4.85 -20.44 31.24
N GLN A 384 5.16 -20.92 30.04
CA GLN A 384 4.11 -21.36 29.13
C GLN A 384 3.40 -22.55 29.75
N PRO A 385 2.04 -22.52 29.86
CA PRO A 385 1.31 -23.69 30.34
C PRO A 385 1.70 -24.86 29.42
N LYS A 386 2.27 -25.92 30.04
CA LYS A 386 2.68 -27.14 29.33
C LYS A 386 1.47 -27.60 28.52
N ARG A 387 1.54 -27.48 27.19
CA ARG A 387 0.51 -28.05 26.30
C ARG A 387 0.35 -29.50 26.69
N ALA A 388 -0.80 -29.86 27.23
CA ALA A 388 -1.15 -31.22 27.54
C ALA A 388 -0.85 -32.08 26.31
N ARG A 389 0.09 -33.05 26.46
CA ARG A 389 0.36 -34.01 25.40
C ARG A 389 -0.97 -34.63 24.99
N PRO A 390 -1.32 -34.70 23.69
CA PRO A 390 -2.52 -35.40 23.27
C PRO A 390 -2.46 -36.81 23.83
N GLN A 391 -3.38 -37.15 24.70
CA GLN A 391 -3.51 -38.52 25.18
C GLN A 391 -3.70 -39.43 23.96
N GLN A 392 -2.72 -40.28 23.66
CA GLN A 392 -2.86 -41.30 22.65
C GLN A 392 -4.07 -42.15 23.03
N ARG A 393 -5.16 -41.98 22.31
CA ARG A 393 -6.31 -42.89 22.41
C ARG A 393 -5.82 -44.28 22.07
N LYS A 394 -5.77 -45.16 23.11
CA LYS A 394 -5.49 -46.56 22.92
C LYS A 394 -6.49 -47.13 21.91
N PRO A 395 -6.02 -47.91 20.91
CA PRO A 395 -6.93 -48.50 19.92
C PRO A 395 -7.92 -49.43 20.64
N LYS A 396 -9.20 -49.20 20.42
CA LYS A 396 -10.25 -50.15 20.91
C LYS A 396 -9.97 -51.51 20.26
N ARG A 397 -9.65 -52.52 21.07
CA ARG A 397 -9.64 -53.91 20.66
C ARG A 397 -11.05 -54.29 20.18
N HIS A 398 -11.23 -54.58 18.92
CA HIS A 398 -12.41 -55.28 18.44
C HIS A 398 -12.39 -56.70 19.01
N SER A 399 -13.36 -57.01 19.87
CA SER A 399 -13.67 -58.38 20.23
C SER A 399 -14.27 -59.08 19.01
N THR A 400 -13.57 -60.07 18.53
CA THR A 400 -14.11 -61.04 17.57
C THR A 400 -15.01 -62.00 18.31
N ASP A 401 -16.30 -61.79 18.28
CA ASP A 401 -17.28 -62.85 18.61
C ASP A 401 -17.50 -63.75 17.41
N ARG A 402 -17.08 -64.99 17.64
CA ARG A 402 -17.42 -66.13 16.78
C ARG A 402 -18.93 -66.35 16.84
N PHE A 403 -19.62 -66.27 15.70
CA PHE A 403 -20.89 -66.95 15.51
C PHE A 403 -20.80 -67.98 14.39
N ASP A 404 -21.30 -69.13 14.77
CA ASP A 404 -21.24 -70.42 14.09
C ASP A 404 -22.23 -70.51 12.92
N LYS A 405 -21.92 -71.45 12.04
CA LYS A 405 -22.63 -71.84 10.83
C LYS A 405 -24.08 -72.32 11.09
N SER A 406 -25.02 -71.88 10.26
CA SER A 406 -25.94 -72.82 9.62
C SER A 406 -26.87 -72.12 8.60
N GLY A 407 -26.80 -72.51 7.35
CA GLY A 407 -27.93 -73.03 6.59
C GLY A 407 -28.74 -72.06 5.70
N ARG A 408 -28.55 -72.29 4.40
CA ARG A 408 -29.56 -72.15 3.31
C ARG A 408 -29.70 -70.85 2.53
N SER A 409 -29.19 -70.88 1.30
CA SER A 409 -29.74 -70.22 0.10
C SER A 409 -31.10 -70.87 -0.31
N PRO A 410 -31.85 -70.43 -1.34
CA PRO A 410 -31.62 -69.42 -2.39
C PRO A 410 -32.90 -68.62 -2.80
N ALA A 411 -32.77 -67.65 -3.66
CA ALA A 411 -33.56 -67.41 -4.89
C ALA A 411 -33.76 -65.91 -5.20
N LYS A 412 -33.19 -65.49 -6.24
CA LYS A 412 -33.68 -65.13 -7.60
C LYS A 412 -34.44 -63.79 -7.75
N LYS A 413 -33.93 -63.04 -8.75
CA LYS A 413 -34.60 -62.11 -9.72
C LYS A 413 -35.02 -60.75 -9.13
N SER A 414 -34.83 -59.62 -9.84
CA SER A 414 -34.87 -59.36 -11.29
C SER A 414 -34.37 -57.92 -11.55
N ALA A 415 -33.90 -57.75 -12.77
CA ALA A 415 -33.50 -56.55 -13.49
C ALA A 415 -34.58 -55.47 -13.63
N SER A 416 -34.10 -54.21 -13.80
CA SER A 416 -34.52 -53.23 -14.85
C SER A 416 -33.69 -51.95 -14.64
N LYS A 417 -32.84 -51.57 -15.54
CA LYS A 417 -32.92 -50.85 -16.83
C LYS A 417 -33.43 -49.43 -16.72
N SER A 418 -32.60 -48.56 -17.34
CA SER A 418 -32.90 -47.29 -18.05
C SER A 418 -32.89 -46.03 -17.21
N GLY A 419 -32.36 -44.94 -17.62
CA GLY A 419 -31.96 -44.45 -18.92
C GLY A 419 -31.41 -43.03 -18.79
N LYS A 420 -30.45 -42.69 -19.61
CA LYS A 420 -30.02 -41.34 -19.89
C LYS A 420 -31.07 -40.59 -20.71
N PRO A 421 -31.15 -39.27 -20.65
CA PRO A 421 -31.54 -38.51 -21.83
C PRO A 421 -30.41 -37.62 -22.35
N ASP A 422 -30.21 -37.80 -23.60
CA ASP A 422 -29.45 -37.03 -24.57
C ASP A 422 -30.25 -35.75 -24.91
N TYR A 423 -29.61 -34.58 -25.03
CA TYR A 423 -30.22 -33.39 -25.61
C TYR A 423 -29.32 -32.83 -26.72
N ARG A 424 -29.68 -33.25 -27.95
CA ARG A 424 -29.20 -32.62 -29.19
C ARG A 424 -30.11 -31.45 -29.60
N LYS A 425 -29.43 -30.37 -29.95
CA LYS A 425 -29.73 -29.38 -31.01
C LYS A 425 -31.19 -29.03 -31.33
N ARG A 426 -31.48 -27.73 -31.24
CA ARG A 426 -32.32 -27.09 -32.29
C ARG A 426 -31.77 -25.69 -32.64
N LYS A 427 -31.50 -25.53 -33.97
CA LYS A 427 -31.29 -24.30 -34.71
C LYS A 427 -32.60 -23.63 -35.11
N ARG A 428 -32.55 -22.31 -35.40
CA ARG A 428 -33.44 -21.46 -36.26
C ARG A 428 -34.71 -20.93 -35.56
N LYS A 429 -34.83 -19.64 -35.44
CA LYS A 429 -35.00 -18.54 -36.42
C LYS A 429 -34.48 -17.23 -35.88
#